data_0e768e763443161b5bcfd5fa75019017
#
_entry.id   0e768e763443161b5bcfd5fa75019017
#
_cell.length_a   1.000
_cell.length_b   1.000
_cell.length_c   1.000
_cell.angle_alpha   90.00
_cell.angle_beta   90.00
_cell.angle_gamma   90.00
#
_symmetry.space_group_name_H-M   'P 1'
#
loop_
_entity.id
_entity.type
_entity.pdbx_description
1 polymer ?
#
loop_
_entity_poly.entity_id
_entity_poly.type
_entity_poly.pdbx_seq_one_letter_code
_entity_poly.pdbx_strand_id
1 'polypeptide(L)'
;MSWLLVSFAAPSIAETTPSAIDPGPFQPTDESLKQYQCPDWFRDAKFGIWAVWGPESVPMNGDWYAHNMYLPGDPSGDYEHHLEHYGHPSKLGFKDIIPLWKAEKWDPERLMGLYAKAGAKYFCMIAMHHDNFDCWNSKYQRWNAVNMGPKRDIAGEWRKAAQKNGMRFHDLQSG
;
A
#
# COMPACT_ATOMS: atom_id res chain seq x y z
N MET A 1 22.58 -57.16 15.06
CA MET A 1 22.47 -55.88 14.33
C MET A 1 21.00 -55.47 14.31
N SER A 2 20.60 -54.61 15.24
CA SER A 2 19.21 -54.10 15.32
C SER A 2 19.11 -52.79 14.58
N TRP A 3 18.20 -52.74 13.61
CA TRP A 3 17.89 -51.49 12.88
C TRP A 3 16.79 -50.73 13.64
N LEU A 4 17.12 -49.52 14.13
CA LEU A 4 16.14 -48.61 14.66
C LEU A 4 15.45 -47.89 13.48
N LEU A 5 14.16 -48.13 13.30
CA LEU A 5 13.30 -47.37 12.40
C LEU A 5 12.93 -46.03 13.10
N VAL A 6 13.50 -44.93 12.62
CA VAL A 6 13.10 -43.58 13.04
C VAL A 6 11.91 -43.16 12.16
N SER A 7 10.74 -43.08 12.77
CA SER A 7 9.52 -42.61 12.12
C SER A 7 9.50 -41.07 12.20
N PHE A 8 9.61 -40.41 11.06
CA PHE A 8 9.40 -38.95 10.97
C PHE A 8 7.90 -38.68 10.81
N ALA A 9 7.29 -38.08 11.83
CA ALA A 9 5.95 -37.54 11.73
C ALA A 9 6.04 -36.23 10.91
N ALA A 10 5.34 -36.19 9.77
CA ALA A 10 5.18 -34.98 9.00
C ALA A 10 4.38 -33.92 9.80
N PRO A 11 4.76 -32.65 9.77
CA PRO A 11 3.98 -31.62 10.43
C PRO A 11 2.60 -31.51 9.76
N SER A 12 1.55 -31.65 10.55
CA SER A 12 0.18 -31.39 10.13
C SER A 12 0.06 -29.90 9.80
N ILE A 13 -0.15 -29.57 8.53
CA ILE A 13 -0.56 -28.21 8.13
C ILE A 13 -1.98 -28.06 8.62
N ALA A 14 -2.17 -27.25 9.66
CA ALA A 14 -3.51 -26.86 10.09
C ALA A 14 -4.18 -26.14 8.92
N GLU A 15 -5.25 -26.73 8.37
CA GLU A 15 -6.14 -26.04 7.44
C GLU A 15 -6.74 -24.83 8.18
N THR A 16 -6.26 -23.63 7.81
CA THR A 16 -6.91 -22.40 8.23
C THR A 16 -8.27 -22.35 7.53
N THR A 17 -9.32 -22.57 8.28
CA THR A 17 -10.70 -22.32 7.82
C THR A 17 -10.73 -20.90 7.27
N PRO A 18 -11.16 -20.66 6.02
CA PRO A 18 -11.27 -19.33 5.48
C PRO A 18 -12.16 -18.50 6.42
N SER A 19 -11.68 -17.33 6.83
CA SER A 19 -12.49 -16.38 7.58
C SER A 19 -13.78 -16.14 6.79
N ALA A 20 -14.93 -16.34 7.43
CA ALA A 20 -16.20 -16.08 6.78
C ALA A 20 -16.21 -14.63 6.31
N ILE A 21 -16.32 -14.43 5.00
CA ILE A 21 -16.48 -13.10 4.41
C ILE A 21 -17.86 -12.60 4.81
N ASP A 22 -17.94 -11.47 5.49
CA ASP A 22 -19.22 -10.84 5.81
C ASP A 22 -19.99 -10.58 4.50
N PRO A 23 -21.27 -11.02 4.41
CA PRO A 23 -22.05 -10.81 3.21
C PRO A 23 -22.25 -9.30 3.00
N GLY A 24 -21.67 -8.79 1.91
CA GLY A 24 -21.90 -7.41 1.47
C GLY A 24 -23.33 -7.21 0.94
N PRO A 25 -23.71 -5.97 0.62
CA PRO A 25 -25.05 -5.66 0.10
C PRO A 25 -25.26 -6.18 -1.33
N PHE A 26 -24.19 -6.61 -2.02
CA PHE A 26 -24.23 -7.07 -3.40
C PHE A 26 -23.76 -8.52 -3.51
N GLN A 27 -24.41 -9.26 -4.43
CA GLN A 27 -23.96 -10.57 -4.86
C GLN A 27 -23.06 -10.44 -6.10
N PRO A 28 -22.19 -11.43 -6.42
CA PRO A 28 -21.32 -11.39 -7.58
C PRO A 28 -22.05 -11.73 -8.87
N THR A 29 -23.14 -11.00 -9.15
CA THR A 29 -23.96 -11.11 -10.37
C THR A 29 -24.20 -9.72 -10.94
N ASP A 30 -24.33 -9.64 -12.28
CA ASP A 30 -24.59 -8.39 -13.00
C ASP A 30 -25.87 -7.70 -12.51
N GLU A 31 -26.92 -8.49 -12.23
CA GLU A 31 -28.21 -7.98 -11.76
C GLU A 31 -28.06 -7.30 -10.39
N SER A 32 -27.27 -7.88 -9.50
CA SER A 32 -27.02 -7.30 -8.18
C SER A 32 -26.13 -6.06 -8.28
N LEU A 33 -25.05 -6.10 -9.07
CA LEU A 33 -24.12 -4.99 -9.22
C LEU A 33 -24.76 -3.77 -9.90
N LYS A 34 -25.71 -3.97 -10.83
CA LYS A 34 -26.49 -2.88 -11.47
C LYS A 34 -27.37 -2.11 -10.48
N GLN A 35 -27.62 -2.65 -9.29
CA GLN A 35 -28.40 -1.96 -8.25
C GLN A 35 -27.56 -0.92 -7.49
N TYR A 36 -26.24 -0.87 -7.72
CA TYR A 36 -25.37 0.13 -7.10
C TYR A 36 -25.83 1.55 -7.45
N GLN A 37 -25.98 2.36 -6.41
CA GLN A 37 -26.28 3.78 -6.53
C GLN A 37 -25.06 4.59 -6.06
N CYS A 38 -24.59 5.48 -6.92
CA CYS A 38 -23.52 6.39 -6.52
C CYS A 38 -24.01 7.26 -5.33
N PRO A 39 -23.30 7.26 -4.18
CA PRO A 39 -23.71 8.05 -3.03
C PRO A 39 -23.80 9.55 -3.36
N ASP A 40 -24.83 10.22 -2.88
CA ASP A 40 -25.05 11.64 -3.13
C ASP A 40 -23.84 12.48 -2.71
N TRP A 41 -23.25 12.18 -1.55
CA TRP A 41 -22.07 12.90 -1.07
C TRP A 41 -20.90 12.87 -2.06
N PHE A 42 -20.68 11.74 -2.76
CA PHE A 42 -19.58 11.62 -3.73
C PHE A 42 -19.89 12.39 -5.00
N ARG A 43 -21.14 12.27 -5.48
CA ARG A 43 -21.64 13.03 -6.63
C ARG A 43 -21.56 14.54 -6.38
N ASP A 44 -21.88 14.99 -5.16
CA ASP A 44 -21.91 16.41 -4.77
C ASP A 44 -20.54 16.97 -4.41
N ALA A 45 -19.60 16.11 -4.00
CA ALA A 45 -18.23 16.51 -3.62
C ALA A 45 -17.46 17.17 -4.77
N LYS A 46 -17.62 16.71 -6.00
CA LYS A 46 -17.00 17.20 -7.25
C LYS A 46 -15.47 17.15 -7.27
N PHE A 47 -14.81 17.42 -6.14
CA PHE A 47 -13.36 17.54 -6.05
C PHE A 47 -12.80 16.78 -4.85
N GLY A 48 -11.88 15.87 -5.14
CA GLY A 48 -11.05 15.18 -4.17
C GLY A 48 -9.61 15.17 -4.62
N ILE A 49 -8.72 14.80 -3.72
CA ILE A 49 -7.29 14.65 -4.00
C ILE A 49 -6.90 13.20 -3.74
N TRP A 50 -6.07 12.71 -4.64
CA TRP A 50 -5.51 11.37 -4.57
C TRP A 50 -3.99 11.45 -4.48
N ALA A 51 -3.38 10.58 -3.66
CA ALA A 51 -1.94 10.48 -3.52
C ALA A 51 -1.45 9.05 -3.66
N VAL A 52 -0.43 8.87 -4.49
CA VAL A 52 0.45 7.70 -4.51
C VAL A 52 1.74 8.13 -3.85
N TRP A 53 2.05 7.56 -2.69
CA TRP A 53 3.24 7.94 -1.95
C TRP A 53 3.63 6.86 -0.94
N GLY A 54 4.81 6.32 -1.12
CA GLY A 54 5.38 5.24 -0.35
C GLY A 54 6.88 5.12 -0.60
N PRO A 55 7.51 3.96 -0.29
CA PRO A 55 8.93 3.75 -0.51
C PRO A 55 9.35 3.87 -1.99
N GLU A 56 8.44 3.65 -2.93
CA GLU A 56 8.65 3.85 -4.38
C GLU A 56 9.01 5.29 -4.74
N SER A 57 8.71 6.26 -3.86
CA SER A 57 9.08 7.66 -4.06
C SER A 57 10.56 7.97 -3.78
N VAL A 58 11.31 7.04 -3.15
CA VAL A 58 12.74 7.24 -2.84
C VAL A 58 13.58 7.37 -4.10
N PRO A 59 13.49 6.47 -5.09
CA PRO A 59 14.26 6.57 -6.32
C PRO A 59 13.79 7.70 -7.25
N MET A 60 12.58 8.25 -7.07
CA MET A 60 11.99 9.31 -7.89
C MET A 60 11.95 8.98 -9.40
N ASN A 61 11.72 7.72 -9.76
CA ASN A 61 11.74 7.24 -11.14
C ASN A 61 10.49 6.46 -11.56
N GLY A 62 9.36 6.68 -10.91
CA GLY A 62 8.08 6.06 -11.23
C GLY A 62 7.48 5.27 -10.07
N ASP A 63 6.16 5.10 -10.13
CA ASP A 63 5.39 4.45 -9.08
C ASP A 63 5.43 2.91 -9.15
N TRP A 64 5.79 2.36 -10.33
CA TRP A 64 6.01 0.91 -10.52
C TRP A 64 7.46 0.48 -10.29
N TYR A 65 8.28 1.34 -9.76
CA TYR A 65 9.71 1.10 -9.60
C TYR A 65 10.03 -0.22 -8.89
N ALA A 66 9.29 -0.57 -7.86
CA ALA A 66 9.50 -1.81 -7.10
C ALA A 66 9.42 -3.09 -7.93
N HIS A 67 8.63 -3.07 -9.01
CA HIS A 67 8.52 -4.16 -9.96
C HIS A 67 9.56 -4.02 -11.08
N ASN A 68 9.61 -2.86 -11.73
CA ASN A 68 10.36 -2.67 -12.96
C ASN A 68 11.88 -2.66 -12.77
N MET A 69 12.37 -2.28 -11.57
CA MET A 69 13.79 -2.29 -11.25
C MET A 69 14.46 -3.67 -11.39
N TYR A 70 13.68 -4.74 -11.52
CA TYR A 70 14.18 -6.11 -11.74
C TYR A 70 14.10 -6.56 -13.20
N LEU A 71 13.61 -5.72 -14.11
CA LEU A 71 13.34 -6.04 -15.51
C LEU A 71 14.31 -5.33 -16.45
N PRO A 72 15.43 -5.96 -16.86
CA PRO A 72 16.36 -5.36 -17.82
C PRO A 72 15.65 -5.02 -19.14
N GLY A 73 15.85 -3.80 -19.63
CA GLY A 73 15.28 -3.33 -20.89
C GLY A 73 13.78 -2.97 -20.81
N ASP A 74 13.21 -2.88 -19.61
CA ASP A 74 11.85 -2.36 -19.48
C ASP A 74 11.77 -0.90 -19.95
N PRO A 75 10.71 -0.53 -20.69
CA PRO A 75 10.57 0.82 -21.25
C PRO A 75 10.54 1.96 -20.23
N SER A 76 10.25 1.68 -18.96
CA SER A 76 10.31 2.69 -17.89
C SER A 76 11.74 3.17 -17.60
N GLY A 77 12.76 2.35 -17.91
CA GLY A 77 14.15 2.62 -17.59
C GLY A 77 14.48 2.44 -16.10
N ASP A 78 13.59 1.86 -15.31
CA ASP A 78 13.77 1.69 -13.86
C ASP A 78 14.95 0.78 -13.52
N TYR A 79 15.20 -0.26 -14.32
CA TYR A 79 16.35 -1.16 -14.12
C TYR A 79 17.68 -0.42 -14.34
N GLU A 80 17.80 0.33 -15.43
CA GLU A 80 19.01 1.11 -15.76
C GLU A 80 19.24 2.22 -14.74
N HIS A 81 18.18 2.92 -14.33
CA HIS A 81 18.23 3.89 -13.24
C HIS A 81 18.72 3.25 -11.93
N HIS A 82 18.23 2.05 -11.61
CA HIS A 82 18.65 1.34 -10.42
C HIS A 82 20.15 0.95 -10.48
N LEU A 83 20.60 0.43 -11.63
CA LEU A 83 22.01 0.10 -11.82
C LEU A 83 22.92 1.30 -11.61
N GLU A 84 22.54 2.47 -12.12
CA GLU A 84 23.32 3.70 -12.04
C GLU A 84 23.40 4.23 -10.60
N HIS A 85 22.27 4.26 -9.88
CA HIS A 85 22.19 4.95 -8.59
C HIS A 85 22.37 4.06 -7.37
N TYR A 86 22.04 2.76 -7.50
CA TYR A 86 22.02 1.81 -6.38
C TYR A 86 22.84 0.54 -6.64
N GLY A 87 23.23 0.29 -7.88
CA GLY A 87 23.93 -0.93 -8.29
C GLY A 87 22.97 -2.06 -8.65
N HIS A 88 23.52 -3.27 -8.78
CA HIS A 88 22.72 -4.40 -9.28
C HIS A 88 21.61 -4.82 -8.28
N PRO A 89 20.35 -5.05 -8.74
CA PRO A 89 19.22 -5.38 -7.86
C PRO A 89 19.41 -6.64 -7.00
N SER A 90 20.30 -7.58 -7.42
CA SER A 90 20.65 -8.76 -6.61
C SER A 90 21.50 -8.42 -5.39
N LYS A 91 22.08 -7.23 -5.30
CA LYS A 91 22.89 -6.76 -4.18
C LYS A 91 22.15 -5.75 -3.32
N LEU A 92 21.49 -4.80 -3.95
CA LEU A 92 20.64 -3.82 -3.31
C LEU A 92 19.28 -3.89 -4.00
N GLY A 93 18.30 -4.53 -3.35
CA GLY A 93 16.96 -4.70 -3.88
C GLY A 93 15.99 -3.69 -3.27
N PHE A 94 14.72 -3.78 -3.66
CA PHE A 94 13.71 -2.85 -3.15
C PHE A 94 13.58 -2.88 -1.62
N LYS A 95 13.76 -4.04 -1.00
CA LYS A 95 13.82 -4.18 0.47
C LYS A 95 14.85 -3.27 1.14
N ASP A 96 15.91 -2.90 0.41
CA ASP A 96 16.99 -2.04 0.88
C ASP A 96 16.69 -0.55 0.60
N ILE A 97 15.77 -0.26 -0.34
CA ILE A 97 15.21 1.07 -0.60
C ILE A 97 14.23 1.49 0.50
N ILE A 98 13.38 0.57 0.98
CA ILE A 98 12.35 0.86 1.99
C ILE A 98 12.90 1.62 3.21
N PRO A 99 14.04 1.25 3.83
CA PRO A 99 14.59 1.98 4.96
C PRO A 99 15.03 3.42 4.66
N LEU A 100 15.20 3.77 3.39
CA LEU A 100 15.60 5.12 2.96
C LEU A 100 14.40 6.08 2.92
N TRP A 101 13.17 5.56 2.85
CA TRP A 101 11.96 6.35 2.97
C TRP A 101 11.75 6.78 4.42
N LYS A 102 12.08 8.02 4.75
CA LYS A 102 12.03 8.55 6.13
C LYS A 102 10.80 9.38 6.45
N ALA A 103 10.17 9.97 5.43
CA ALA A 103 9.03 10.87 5.58
C ALA A 103 9.28 12.05 6.55
N GLU A 104 10.52 12.52 6.67
CA GLU A 104 10.96 13.51 7.67
C GLU A 104 10.26 14.86 7.53
N LYS A 105 9.98 15.27 6.28
CA LYS A 105 9.35 16.56 5.97
C LYS A 105 7.83 16.44 5.79
N TRP A 106 7.27 15.25 5.99
CA TRP A 106 5.86 15.03 5.80
C TRP A 106 5.05 15.52 7.00
N ASP A 107 4.16 16.45 6.73
CA ASP A 107 3.22 17.04 7.68
C ASP A 107 1.79 16.86 7.14
N PRO A 108 1.08 15.80 7.56
CA PRO A 108 -0.26 15.52 7.09
C PRO A 108 -1.28 16.59 7.48
N GLU A 109 -1.14 17.21 8.64
CA GLU A 109 -2.04 18.27 9.10
C GLU A 109 -1.97 19.50 8.17
N ARG A 110 -0.76 19.94 7.87
CA ARG A 110 -0.52 21.07 6.96
C ARG A 110 -1.05 20.76 5.56
N LEU A 111 -0.77 19.57 5.04
CA LEU A 111 -1.20 19.17 3.69
C LEU A 111 -2.72 19.10 3.60
N MET A 112 -3.39 18.45 4.56
CA MET A 112 -4.86 18.39 4.59
C MET A 112 -5.49 19.77 4.72
N GLY A 113 -4.89 20.67 5.50
CA GLY A 113 -5.32 22.07 5.59
C GLY A 113 -5.22 22.80 4.24
N LEU A 114 -4.17 22.56 3.46
CA LEU A 114 -4.02 23.11 2.11
C LEU A 114 -5.06 22.52 1.13
N TYR A 115 -5.29 21.21 1.19
CA TYR A 115 -6.28 20.55 0.34
C TYR A 115 -7.70 21.01 0.63
N ALA A 116 -8.05 21.18 1.91
CA ALA A 116 -9.33 21.74 2.31
C ALA A 116 -9.52 23.20 1.81
N LYS A 117 -8.47 24.03 1.91
CA LYS A 117 -8.47 25.39 1.34
C LYS A 117 -8.63 25.42 -0.17
N ALA A 118 -8.07 24.43 -0.87
CA ALA A 118 -8.27 24.27 -2.31
C ALA A 118 -9.68 23.80 -2.68
N GLY A 119 -10.51 23.42 -1.70
CA GLY A 119 -11.90 23.00 -1.90
C GLY A 119 -12.11 21.48 -1.94
N ALA A 120 -11.08 20.67 -1.67
CA ALA A 120 -11.21 19.21 -1.63
C ALA A 120 -12.21 18.77 -0.54
N LYS A 121 -13.05 17.80 -0.89
CA LYS A 121 -14.07 17.22 -0.01
C LYS A 121 -13.73 15.83 0.47
N TYR A 122 -12.81 15.17 -0.22
CA TYR A 122 -12.29 13.87 0.17
C TYR A 122 -10.82 13.74 -0.23
N PHE A 123 -10.14 12.87 0.46
CA PHE A 123 -8.76 12.48 0.19
C PHE A 123 -8.68 10.96 0.09
N CYS A 124 -7.96 10.49 -0.92
CA CYS A 124 -7.71 9.09 -1.15
C CYS A 124 -6.21 8.85 -1.23
N MET A 125 -5.71 7.81 -0.57
CA MET A 125 -4.31 7.39 -0.72
C MET A 125 -4.21 5.95 -1.21
N ILE A 126 -3.14 5.65 -1.88
CA ILE A 126 -2.71 4.26 -2.06
C ILE A 126 -2.04 3.83 -0.77
N ALA A 127 -2.69 2.95 -0.01
CA ALA A 127 -2.17 2.44 1.25
C ALA A 127 -1.21 1.26 1.07
N MET A 128 -1.35 0.52 -0.03
CA MET A 128 -0.43 -0.53 -0.49
C MET A 128 -0.37 -0.46 -2.01
N HIS A 129 0.82 -0.51 -2.57
CA HIS A 129 1.07 -0.49 -4.01
C HIS A 129 1.69 -1.82 -4.49
N HIS A 130 2.23 -1.86 -5.71
CA HIS A 130 2.87 -3.04 -6.31
C HIS A 130 4.08 -3.58 -5.52
N ASP A 131 4.62 -2.78 -4.62
CA ASP A 131 5.69 -3.16 -3.70
C ASP A 131 5.22 -4.07 -2.56
N ASN A 132 3.90 -4.23 -2.42
CA ASN A 132 3.27 -4.98 -1.33
C ASN A 132 3.72 -4.50 0.06
N PHE A 133 3.97 -3.19 0.20
CA PHE A 133 4.36 -2.55 1.45
C PHE A 133 3.18 -1.81 2.08
N ASP A 134 2.82 -2.19 3.30
CA ASP A 134 1.68 -1.59 3.99
C ASP A 134 2.04 -0.22 4.58
N CYS A 135 1.40 0.85 4.13
CA CYS A 135 1.58 2.19 4.68
C CYS A 135 0.86 2.42 6.01
N TRP A 136 0.35 1.38 6.66
CA TRP A 136 -0.32 1.40 7.96
C TRP A 136 0.29 0.43 8.96
N ASN A 137 -0.20 0.43 10.20
CA ASN A 137 0.18 -0.52 11.24
C ASN A 137 -0.47 -1.89 11.01
N SER A 138 0.00 -2.60 9.99
CA SER A 138 -0.51 -3.93 9.66
C SER A 138 -0.09 -4.96 10.71
N LYS A 139 -1.05 -5.76 11.16
CA LYS A 139 -0.80 -6.92 12.03
C LYS A 139 -0.56 -8.23 11.25
N TYR A 140 -0.79 -8.20 9.93
CA TYR A 140 -0.72 -9.39 9.09
C TYR A 140 0.63 -9.56 8.42
N GLN A 141 1.35 -8.47 8.19
CA GLN A 141 2.70 -8.55 7.64
C GLN A 141 3.66 -7.57 8.32
N ARG A 142 4.94 -7.95 8.31
CA ARG A 142 6.00 -7.12 8.91
C ARG A 142 6.49 -5.99 8.01
N TRP A 143 6.27 -6.08 6.69
CA TRP A 143 6.66 -5.06 5.71
C TRP A 143 5.65 -3.92 5.73
N ASN A 144 5.80 -3.05 6.73
CA ASN A 144 4.90 -1.93 6.92
C ASN A 144 5.62 -0.69 7.46
N ALA A 145 4.99 0.47 7.30
CA ALA A 145 5.56 1.77 7.60
C ALA A 145 5.84 2.02 9.09
N VAL A 146 5.21 1.27 9.99
CA VAL A 146 5.48 1.34 11.44
C VAL A 146 6.74 0.56 11.81
N ASN A 147 6.97 -0.58 11.15
CA ASN A 147 8.13 -1.43 11.41
C ASN A 147 9.39 -0.95 10.66
N MET A 148 9.23 -0.34 9.48
CA MET A 148 10.32 -0.01 8.57
C MET A 148 10.15 1.41 8.01
N GLY A 149 11.23 1.96 7.44
CA GLY A 149 11.19 3.27 6.81
C GLY A 149 10.86 4.38 7.81
N PRO A 150 9.71 5.05 7.68
CA PRO A 150 9.37 6.23 8.47
C PRO A 150 9.07 5.95 9.95
N LYS A 151 8.80 4.68 10.31
CA LYS A 151 8.38 4.28 11.68
C LYS A 151 7.10 4.98 12.13
N ARG A 152 6.18 5.19 11.21
CA ARG A 152 4.92 5.92 11.43
C ARG A 152 3.76 5.20 10.74
N ASP A 153 2.57 5.32 11.30
CA ASP A 153 1.31 4.87 10.67
C ASP A 153 0.83 5.94 9.67
N ILE A 154 1.37 5.88 8.45
CA ILE A 154 1.13 6.90 7.42
C ILE A 154 -0.37 6.99 7.08
N ALA A 155 -1.03 5.87 6.84
CA ALA A 155 -2.46 5.86 6.51
C ALA A 155 -3.31 6.36 7.69
N GLY A 156 -3.00 5.93 8.91
CA GLY A 156 -3.69 6.39 10.11
C GLY A 156 -3.52 7.88 10.37
N GLU A 157 -2.33 8.43 10.12
CA GLU A 157 -2.08 9.87 10.26
C GLU A 157 -2.79 10.69 9.18
N TRP A 158 -2.78 10.25 7.91
CA TRP A 158 -3.56 10.87 6.84
C TRP A 158 -5.06 10.90 7.17
N ARG A 159 -5.59 9.76 7.64
CA ARG A 159 -7.00 9.63 8.04
C ARG A 159 -7.37 10.64 9.12
N LYS A 160 -6.57 10.73 10.18
CA LYS A 160 -6.81 11.67 11.29
C LYS A 160 -6.79 13.12 10.81
N ALA A 161 -5.79 13.48 9.99
CA ALA A 161 -5.66 14.82 9.43
C ALA A 161 -6.82 15.17 8.49
N ALA A 162 -7.27 14.26 7.63
CA ALA A 162 -8.42 14.45 6.76
C ALA A 162 -9.70 14.67 7.57
N GLN A 163 -9.96 13.84 8.56
CA GLN A 163 -11.14 13.96 9.44
C GLN A 163 -11.17 15.31 10.18
N LYS A 164 -10.03 15.73 10.71
CA LYS A 164 -9.89 17.04 11.40
C LYS A 164 -10.21 18.23 10.47
N ASN A 165 -9.94 18.11 9.19
CA ASN A 165 -10.24 19.12 8.18
C ASN A 165 -11.60 18.91 7.48
N GLY A 166 -12.47 18.06 8.02
CA GLY A 166 -13.82 17.81 7.50
C GLY A 166 -13.85 17.07 6.16
N MET A 167 -12.74 16.43 5.76
CA MET A 167 -12.67 15.63 4.54
C MET A 167 -12.95 14.16 4.82
N ARG A 168 -13.60 13.50 3.88
CA ARG A 168 -13.70 12.03 3.86
C ARG A 168 -12.36 11.44 3.48
N PHE A 169 -12.02 10.31 4.08
CA PHE A 169 -10.79 9.58 3.81
C PHE A 169 -11.11 8.20 3.24
N HIS A 170 -10.39 7.84 2.20
CA HIS A 170 -10.40 6.50 1.60
C HIS A 170 -8.98 6.02 1.41
N ASP A 171 -8.76 4.75 1.65
CA ASP A 171 -7.53 4.02 1.34
C ASP A 171 -7.79 3.02 0.22
N LEU A 172 -6.86 2.93 -0.69
CA LEU A 172 -6.87 1.99 -1.80
C LEU A 172 -5.70 1.02 -1.67
N GLN A 173 -5.96 -0.22 -2.05
CA GLN A 173 -4.94 -1.21 -2.29
C GLN A 173 -4.92 -1.47 -3.78
N SER A 174 -3.76 -1.28 -4.42
CA SER A 174 -3.54 -1.64 -5.81
C SER A 174 -2.53 -2.78 -5.86
N GLY A 175 -2.95 -3.91 -6.35
CA GLY A 175 -2.14 -5.09 -6.58
C GLY A 175 -2.39 -5.65 -7.95
#